data_10df33fde8a3198fd9938ae7254fdde0
#
_entry.id   10df33fde8a3198fd9938ae7254fdde0
#
_cell.length_a   1.000
_cell.length_b   1.000
_cell.length_c   1.000
_cell.angle_alpha   90.00
_cell.angle_beta   90.00
_cell.angle_gamma   90.00
#
_symmetry.space_group_name_H-M   'P 1'
#
loop_
_entity.id
_entity.type
_entity.pdbx_description
1 polymer ?
#
loop_
_entity_poly.entity_id
_entity_poly.type
_entity_poly.pdbx_seq_one_letter_code
_entity_poly.pdbx_strand_id
1 'polypeptide(L)'
;MTHPLRIAVLSGWHVHAEEYGRAAIDHPDTELVAVWDDDAERGRELAGRLGVPFEADLEALLAREDLDGVTCTTATTDHDEILGRVISAGKHVFTEKLLSPTLEGCDALTSAAEAAGVQITVSLPRLAHGYALALREVLDAGRLGRLTYSRVRLAHNGSTADWLPARFYDPAEAIGGAFSDLAAHPVYLTQLILGEEAATVTASFTDMTGRGVEDNAVVTITTPDGAIGVIETGFVTPASPFSIEVQGTAGTVQYDDAEKRMRLGTADGWEDLPLPADGPAPFDQWVEAIRTGVPTSENLARARALTALTIAANSAANA
;
A
#
# COMPACT_ATOMS: atom_id res chain seq x y z
N MET A 1 -27.22 2.87 -19.90
CA MET A 1 -26.39 3.62 -18.93
C MET A 1 -26.21 2.71 -17.74
N THR A 2 -25.01 2.31 -17.42
CA THR A 2 -24.71 1.53 -16.20
C THR A 2 -24.89 2.47 -15.01
N HIS A 3 -25.61 2.02 -13.96
CA HIS A 3 -25.71 2.78 -12.72
C HIS A 3 -24.33 2.93 -12.06
N PRO A 4 -24.09 4.03 -11.29
CA PRO A 4 -22.87 4.14 -10.50
C PRO A 4 -22.77 2.97 -9.51
N LEU A 5 -21.54 2.51 -9.24
CA LEU A 5 -21.28 1.50 -8.21
C LEU A 5 -21.50 2.13 -6.83
N ARG A 6 -22.27 1.47 -6.00
CA ARG A 6 -22.58 1.94 -4.65
C ARG A 6 -21.59 1.38 -3.66
N ILE A 7 -20.81 2.26 -3.05
CA ILE A 7 -19.63 1.94 -2.24
C ILE A 7 -19.88 2.37 -0.79
N ALA A 8 -19.43 1.55 0.17
CA ALA A 8 -19.34 1.95 1.58
C ALA A 8 -17.88 2.01 2.03
N VAL A 9 -17.57 2.87 3.01
CA VAL A 9 -16.29 2.86 3.72
C VAL A 9 -16.41 1.99 4.96
N LEU A 10 -15.49 1.04 5.11
CA LEU A 10 -15.35 0.22 6.31
C LEU A 10 -14.18 0.73 7.15
N SER A 11 -14.51 1.31 8.29
CA SER A 11 -13.67 1.84 9.34
C SER A 11 -12.92 3.15 8.99
N GLY A 12 -12.74 3.98 10.00
CA GLY A 12 -11.85 5.15 10.03
C GLY A 12 -10.55 4.86 10.76
N TRP A 13 -10.16 3.58 10.92
CA TRP A 13 -8.95 3.21 11.66
C TRP A 13 -7.71 3.77 10.97
N HIS A 14 -7.55 3.58 9.67
CA HIS A 14 -6.40 4.12 8.93
C HIS A 14 -6.62 5.58 8.54
N VAL A 15 -5.54 6.35 8.50
CA VAL A 15 -5.57 7.79 8.16
C VAL A 15 -6.06 8.07 6.73
N HIS A 16 -6.00 7.10 5.83
CA HIS A 16 -6.49 7.21 4.45
C HIS A 16 -8.01 7.00 4.29
N ALA A 17 -8.75 6.68 5.36
CA ALA A 17 -10.19 6.39 5.28
C ALA A 17 -10.99 7.51 4.61
N GLU A 18 -10.73 8.77 4.97
CA GLU A 18 -11.40 9.92 4.36
C GLU A 18 -10.99 10.10 2.89
N GLU A 19 -9.73 9.85 2.54
CA GLU A 19 -9.23 9.89 1.15
C GLU A 19 -9.99 8.91 0.26
N TYR A 20 -10.17 7.65 0.71
CA TYR A 20 -10.91 6.65 -0.07
C TYR A 20 -12.41 6.95 -0.15
N GLY A 21 -12.98 7.48 0.93
CA GLY A 21 -14.36 7.98 0.89
C GLY A 21 -14.53 9.11 -0.11
N ARG A 22 -13.58 10.06 -0.17
CA ARG A 22 -13.56 11.13 -1.17
C ARG A 22 -13.38 10.59 -2.59
N ALA A 23 -12.47 9.63 -2.79
CA ALA A 23 -12.31 8.98 -4.09
C ALA A 23 -13.63 8.36 -4.59
N ALA A 24 -14.40 7.70 -3.70
CA ALA A 24 -15.72 7.17 -4.05
C ALA A 24 -16.78 8.23 -4.33
N ILE A 25 -16.68 9.41 -3.74
CA ILE A 25 -17.58 10.57 -4.01
C ILE A 25 -17.24 11.22 -5.36
N ASP A 26 -15.94 11.39 -5.64
CA ASP A 26 -15.46 12.20 -6.77
C ASP A 26 -15.40 11.42 -8.08
N HIS A 27 -15.35 10.07 -8.02
CA HIS A 27 -15.29 9.22 -9.21
C HIS A 27 -16.66 9.18 -9.91
N PRO A 28 -16.74 9.42 -11.24
CA PRO A 28 -18.00 9.55 -11.97
C PRO A 28 -18.87 8.27 -12.01
N ASP A 29 -18.25 7.11 -11.81
CA ASP A 29 -18.91 5.80 -11.87
C ASP A 29 -19.19 5.20 -10.49
N THR A 30 -19.02 5.96 -9.40
CA THR A 30 -19.29 5.49 -8.03
C THR A 30 -20.19 6.45 -7.25
N GLU A 31 -20.83 5.93 -6.21
CA GLU A 31 -21.62 6.68 -5.21
C GLU A 31 -21.27 6.15 -3.83
N LEU A 32 -20.79 7.04 -2.95
CA LEU A 32 -20.58 6.67 -1.55
C LEU A 32 -21.95 6.65 -0.83
N VAL A 33 -22.29 5.53 -0.17
CA VAL A 33 -23.65 5.32 0.37
C VAL A 33 -23.69 5.14 1.88
N ALA A 34 -22.58 4.78 2.53
CA ALA A 34 -22.53 4.59 3.97
C ALA A 34 -21.08 4.54 4.48
N VAL A 35 -20.95 4.68 5.80
CA VAL A 35 -19.74 4.35 6.57
C VAL A 35 -20.14 3.34 7.63
N TRP A 36 -19.34 2.30 7.81
CA TRP A 36 -19.36 1.41 8.97
C TRP A 36 -18.02 1.51 9.71
N ASP A 37 -18.06 1.31 11.02
CA ASP A 37 -16.87 1.22 11.86
C ASP A 37 -17.18 0.38 13.10
N ASP A 38 -16.21 -0.41 13.57
CA ASP A 38 -16.28 -1.12 14.83
C ASP A 38 -16.29 -0.17 16.05
N ASP A 39 -15.64 1.01 15.91
CA ASP A 39 -15.78 2.14 16.81
C ASP A 39 -16.87 3.10 16.31
N ALA A 40 -18.02 3.08 16.99
CA ALA A 40 -19.18 3.86 16.57
C ALA A 40 -18.98 5.39 16.65
N GLU A 41 -18.08 5.89 17.48
CA GLU A 41 -17.76 7.32 17.56
C GLU A 41 -16.93 7.74 16.35
N ARG A 42 -15.84 7.02 16.10
CA ARG A 42 -14.96 7.20 14.93
C ARG A 42 -15.75 7.08 13.62
N GLY A 43 -16.63 6.08 13.51
CA GLY A 43 -17.46 5.87 12.32
C GLY A 43 -18.45 7.01 12.09
N ARG A 44 -19.12 7.52 13.12
CA ARG A 44 -20.04 8.67 12.99
C ARG A 44 -19.32 9.95 12.60
N GLU A 45 -18.12 10.19 13.14
CA GLU A 45 -17.30 11.33 12.76
C GLU A 45 -16.90 11.27 11.30
N LEU A 46 -16.42 10.09 10.82
CA LEU A 46 -16.08 9.89 9.42
C LEU A 46 -17.29 10.06 8.50
N ALA A 47 -18.42 9.44 8.85
CA ALA A 47 -19.67 9.57 8.12
C ALA A 47 -20.14 11.04 8.02
N GLY A 48 -20.02 11.79 9.13
CA GLY A 48 -20.32 13.24 9.15
C GLY A 48 -19.42 14.05 8.23
N ARG A 49 -18.11 13.76 8.17
CA ARG A 49 -17.17 14.44 7.25
C ARG A 49 -17.43 14.09 5.79
N LEU A 50 -17.87 12.86 5.52
CA LEU A 50 -18.17 12.38 4.16
C LEU A 50 -19.60 12.72 3.72
N GLY A 51 -20.48 13.12 4.63
CA GLY A 51 -21.86 13.50 4.33
C GLY A 51 -22.79 12.32 4.01
N VAL A 52 -22.51 11.13 4.57
CA VAL A 52 -23.28 9.89 4.36
C VAL A 52 -23.75 9.29 5.67
N PRO A 53 -24.73 8.36 5.67
CA PRO A 53 -25.18 7.66 6.88
C PRO A 53 -24.06 6.81 7.50
N PHE A 54 -24.07 6.72 8.84
CA PHE A 54 -23.33 5.71 9.59
C PHE A 54 -24.23 4.48 9.80
N GLU A 55 -23.72 3.31 9.44
CA GLU A 55 -24.35 2.01 9.73
C GLU A 55 -23.56 1.32 10.84
N ALA A 56 -24.25 0.94 11.92
CA ALA A 56 -23.59 0.33 13.08
C ALA A 56 -23.43 -1.18 12.95
N ASP A 57 -24.23 -1.83 12.12
CA ASP A 57 -24.26 -3.28 11.94
C ASP A 57 -23.64 -3.63 10.60
N LEU A 58 -22.48 -4.28 10.62
CA LEU A 58 -21.79 -4.73 9.42
C LEU A 58 -22.62 -5.72 8.60
N GLU A 59 -23.32 -6.65 9.26
CA GLU A 59 -24.14 -7.62 8.55
C GLU A 59 -25.33 -6.95 7.85
N ALA A 60 -25.96 -5.97 8.50
CA ALA A 60 -27.02 -5.18 7.89
C ALA A 60 -26.52 -4.38 6.68
N LEU A 61 -25.28 -3.82 6.77
CA LEU A 61 -24.66 -3.13 5.64
C LEU A 61 -24.39 -4.10 4.49
N LEU A 62 -23.77 -5.24 4.76
CA LEU A 62 -23.38 -6.22 3.74
C LEU A 62 -24.59 -6.92 3.11
N ALA A 63 -25.72 -7.03 3.84
CA ALA A 63 -26.96 -7.61 3.32
C ALA A 63 -27.70 -6.68 2.33
N ARG A 64 -27.29 -5.43 2.18
CA ARG A 64 -27.94 -4.49 1.24
C ARG A 64 -27.74 -4.96 -0.20
N GLU A 65 -28.87 -5.13 -0.91
CA GLU A 65 -28.86 -5.49 -2.34
C GLU A 65 -28.31 -4.36 -3.23
N ASP A 66 -28.40 -3.11 -2.74
CA ASP A 66 -27.93 -1.93 -3.44
C ASP A 66 -26.47 -1.53 -3.12
N LEU A 67 -25.72 -2.37 -2.42
CA LEU A 67 -24.29 -2.20 -2.17
C LEU A 67 -23.49 -3.06 -3.15
N ASP A 68 -22.57 -2.48 -3.90
CA ASP A 68 -21.73 -3.20 -4.86
C ASP A 68 -20.35 -3.54 -4.30
N GLY A 69 -19.78 -2.67 -3.47
CA GLY A 69 -18.45 -2.87 -2.93
C GLY A 69 -18.11 -1.98 -1.75
N VAL A 70 -16.92 -2.17 -1.22
CA VAL A 70 -16.44 -1.41 -0.07
C VAL A 70 -15.00 -0.94 -0.27
N THR A 71 -14.66 0.20 0.37
CA THR A 71 -13.28 0.53 0.70
C THR A 71 -13.02 0.13 2.16
N CYS A 72 -11.95 -0.62 2.43
CA CYS A 72 -11.63 -1.12 3.76
C CYS A 72 -10.35 -0.48 4.28
N THR A 73 -10.46 0.12 5.46
CA THR A 73 -9.37 0.77 6.19
C THR A 73 -9.37 0.39 7.67
N THR A 74 -9.81 -0.84 7.98
CA THR A 74 -9.70 -1.44 9.32
C THR A 74 -8.24 -1.66 9.72
N ALA A 75 -8.00 -2.03 10.96
CA ALA A 75 -6.69 -2.53 11.37
C ALA A 75 -6.30 -3.74 10.51
N THR A 76 -5.02 -3.87 10.16
CA THR A 76 -4.54 -4.98 9.32
C THR A 76 -4.81 -6.34 9.95
N THR A 77 -4.83 -6.42 11.29
CA THR A 77 -5.17 -7.65 12.03
C THR A 77 -6.60 -8.15 11.77
N ASP A 78 -7.50 -7.27 11.39
CA ASP A 78 -8.90 -7.57 11.16
C ASP A 78 -9.21 -7.91 9.69
N HIS A 79 -8.24 -7.71 8.78
CA HIS A 79 -8.47 -7.87 7.35
C HIS A 79 -8.99 -9.26 6.99
N ASP A 80 -8.42 -10.33 7.55
CA ASP A 80 -8.82 -11.70 7.19
C ASP A 80 -10.31 -11.95 7.52
N GLU A 81 -10.78 -11.47 8.68
CA GLU A 81 -12.18 -11.61 9.08
C GLU A 81 -13.08 -10.68 8.27
N ILE A 82 -12.80 -9.38 8.27
CA ILE A 82 -13.68 -8.37 7.68
C ILE A 82 -13.76 -8.54 6.16
N LEU A 83 -12.62 -8.68 5.48
CA LEU A 83 -12.61 -8.89 4.03
C LEU A 83 -13.25 -10.23 3.63
N GLY A 84 -13.04 -11.28 4.43
CA GLY A 84 -13.71 -12.58 4.23
C GLY A 84 -15.23 -12.46 4.29
N ARG A 85 -15.79 -11.68 5.23
CA ARG A 85 -17.23 -11.41 5.34
C ARG A 85 -17.74 -10.61 4.12
N VAL A 86 -17.02 -9.57 3.71
CA VAL A 86 -17.34 -8.76 2.52
C VAL A 86 -17.40 -9.62 1.26
N ILE A 87 -16.36 -10.44 1.02
CA ILE A 87 -16.28 -11.35 -0.13
C ILE A 87 -17.41 -12.38 -0.10
N SER A 88 -17.70 -12.96 1.07
CA SER A 88 -18.79 -13.93 1.25
C SER A 88 -20.17 -13.33 0.96
N ALA A 89 -20.34 -12.02 1.20
CA ALA A 89 -21.55 -11.28 0.84
C ALA A 89 -21.61 -10.89 -0.66
N GLY A 90 -20.62 -11.30 -1.47
CA GLY A 90 -20.56 -11.00 -2.88
C GLY A 90 -20.23 -9.54 -3.21
N LYS A 91 -19.56 -8.81 -2.30
CA LYS A 91 -19.21 -7.42 -2.49
C LYS A 91 -17.74 -7.26 -2.91
N HIS A 92 -17.48 -6.33 -3.84
CA HIS A 92 -16.14 -5.99 -4.29
C HIS A 92 -15.36 -5.27 -3.18
N VAL A 93 -14.02 -5.41 -3.19
CA VAL A 93 -13.13 -4.89 -2.14
C VAL A 93 -12.05 -4.00 -2.72
N PHE A 94 -11.94 -2.79 -2.19
CA PHE A 94 -10.73 -1.97 -2.26
C PHE A 94 -10.17 -1.84 -0.84
N THR A 95 -8.92 -2.21 -0.59
CA THR A 95 -8.40 -2.26 0.77
C THR A 95 -7.06 -1.57 0.94
N GLU A 96 -6.80 -1.10 2.16
CA GLU A 96 -5.46 -0.69 2.59
C GLU A 96 -4.49 -1.87 2.54
N LYS A 97 -3.21 -1.52 2.48
CA LYS A 97 -2.07 -2.44 2.65
C LYS A 97 -1.81 -2.64 4.17
N LEU A 98 -1.38 -3.80 4.61
CA LEU A 98 -1.19 -5.08 3.89
C LEU A 98 -2.53 -5.76 3.62
N LEU A 99 -2.60 -6.61 2.59
CA LEU A 99 -3.81 -7.39 2.29
C LEU A 99 -4.24 -8.26 3.48
N SER A 100 -3.28 -8.90 4.12
CA SER A 100 -3.44 -9.76 5.30
C SER A 100 -2.14 -9.71 6.11
N PRO A 101 -2.18 -9.95 7.44
CA PRO A 101 -0.98 -10.10 8.25
C PRO A 101 -0.21 -11.41 7.96
N THR A 102 -0.80 -12.35 7.22
CA THR A 102 -0.22 -13.68 6.93
C THR A 102 -0.28 -14.02 5.43
N LEU A 103 0.59 -14.92 4.98
CA LEU A 103 0.55 -15.42 3.59
C LEU A 103 -0.67 -16.31 3.36
N GLU A 104 -1.03 -17.11 4.35
CA GLU A 104 -2.21 -17.96 4.33
C GLU A 104 -3.49 -17.14 4.18
N GLY A 105 -3.59 -16.00 4.88
CA GLY A 105 -4.69 -15.05 4.75
C GLY A 105 -4.74 -14.41 3.36
N CYS A 106 -3.59 -13.98 2.82
CA CYS A 106 -3.51 -13.47 1.44
C CYS A 106 -4.04 -14.50 0.43
N ASP A 107 -3.59 -15.76 0.53
CA ASP A 107 -3.98 -16.84 -0.37
C ASP A 107 -5.48 -17.19 -0.23
N ALA A 108 -5.99 -17.21 1.02
CA ALA A 108 -7.39 -17.48 1.31
C ALA A 108 -8.32 -16.38 0.77
N LEU A 109 -8.00 -15.10 0.99
CA LEU A 109 -8.77 -13.96 0.49
C LEU A 109 -8.78 -13.91 -1.04
N THR A 110 -7.63 -14.15 -1.68
CA THR A 110 -7.52 -14.20 -3.14
C THR A 110 -8.40 -15.32 -3.72
N SER A 111 -8.30 -16.53 -3.17
CA SER A 111 -9.07 -17.69 -3.62
C SER A 111 -10.58 -17.49 -3.38
N ALA A 112 -10.96 -16.90 -2.25
CA ALA A 112 -12.36 -16.60 -1.94
C ALA A 112 -12.95 -15.57 -2.93
N ALA A 113 -12.19 -14.51 -3.25
CA ALA A 113 -12.60 -13.48 -4.20
C ALA A 113 -12.80 -14.07 -5.62
N GLU A 114 -11.87 -14.92 -6.08
CA GLU A 114 -12.00 -15.65 -7.35
C GLU A 114 -13.25 -16.53 -7.37
N ALA A 115 -13.49 -17.31 -6.31
CA ALA A 115 -14.64 -18.19 -6.20
C ALA A 115 -15.98 -17.44 -6.16
N ALA A 116 -16.02 -16.26 -5.53
CA ALA A 116 -17.20 -15.40 -5.45
C ALA A 116 -17.40 -14.53 -6.70
N GLY A 117 -16.41 -14.44 -7.60
CA GLY A 117 -16.45 -13.57 -8.77
C GLY A 117 -16.40 -12.07 -8.43
N VAL A 118 -15.81 -11.71 -7.28
CA VAL A 118 -15.65 -10.32 -6.86
C VAL A 118 -14.23 -9.82 -7.12
N GLN A 119 -14.09 -8.52 -7.36
CA GLN A 119 -12.80 -7.88 -7.54
C GLN A 119 -12.25 -7.43 -6.18
N ILE A 120 -10.97 -7.72 -5.94
CA ILE A 120 -10.23 -7.21 -4.80
C ILE A 120 -8.99 -6.47 -5.30
N THR A 121 -8.74 -5.26 -4.79
CA THR A 121 -7.56 -4.45 -5.12
C THR A 121 -6.98 -3.86 -3.85
N VAL A 122 -5.68 -4.02 -3.68
CA VAL A 122 -4.92 -3.41 -2.58
C VAL A 122 -4.36 -2.06 -3.02
N SER A 123 -4.43 -1.06 -2.16
CA SER A 123 -3.91 0.27 -2.42
C SER A 123 -2.38 0.27 -2.44
N LEU A 124 -1.79 0.32 -3.64
CA LEU A 124 -0.37 0.44 -3.89
C LEU A 124 -0.07 1.71 -4.73
N PRO A 125 -0.42 2.91 -4.23
CA PRO A 125 -0.54 4.11 -5.06
C PRO A 125 0.75 4.53 -5.74
N ARG A 126 1.91 4.30 -5.10
CA ARG A 126 3.20 4.74 -5.66
C ARG A 126 3.62 4.04 -6.94
N LEU A 127 3.00 2.90 -7.29
CA LEU A 127 3.24 2.21 -8.56
C LEU A 127 2.63 2.97 -9.76
N ALA A 128 1.64 3.83 -9.53
CA ALA A 128 1.00 4.65 -10.56
C ALA A 128 1.65 6.02 -10.73
N HIS A 129 2.54 6.44 -9.83
CA HIS A 129 3.19 7.75 -9.95
C HIS A 129 4.17 7.82 -11.12
N GLY A 130 4.28 8.99 -11.74
CA GLY A 130 5.14 9.24 -12.90
C GLY A 130 6.59 8.83 -12.71
N TYR A 131 7.14 8.97 -11.49
CA TYR A 131 8.50 8.48 -11.21
C TYR A 131 8.61 6.94 -11.27
N ALA A 132 7.58 6.20 -10.86
CA ALA A 132 7.61 4.74 -10.95
C ALA A 132 7.42 4.26 -12.39
N LEU A 133 6.61 4.98 -13.17
CA LEU A 133 6.43 4.72 -14.60
C LEU A 133 7.73 4.98 -15.39
N ALA A 134 8.38 6.13 -15.15
CA ALA A 134 9.68 6.45 -15.76
C ALA A 134 10.76 5.44 -15.36
N LEU A 135 10.81 5.03 -14.09
CA LEU A 135 11.74 4.01 -13.63
C LEU A 135 11.50 2.67 -14.31
N ARG A 136 10.25 2.24 -14.46
CA ARG A 136 9.89 1.00 -15.17
C ARG A 136 10.38 1.04 -16.63
N GLU A 137 10.19 2.16 -17.34
CA GLU A 137 10.70 2.33 -18.70
C GLU A 137 12.23 2.15 -18.79
N VAL A 138 12.99 2.69 -17.83
CA VAL A 138 14.45 2.53 -17.75
C VAL A 138 14.85 1.08 -17.52
N LEU A 139 14.14 0.38 -16.61
CA LEU A 139 14.38 -1.02 -16.30
C LEU A 139 14.05 -1.93 -17.48
N ASP A 140 12.89 -1.75 -18.11
CA ASP A 140 12.41 -2.54 -19.26
C ASP A 140 13.31 -2.34 -20.50
N ALA A 141 13.84 -1.14 -20.68
CA ALA A 141 14.81 -0.83 -21.73
C ALA A 141 16.22 -1.36 -21.44
N GLY A 142 16.46 -1.95 -20.27
CA GLY A 142 17.76 -2.51 -19.88
C GLY A 142 18.88 -1.48 -19.73
N ARG A 143 18.55 -0.19 -19.55
CA ARG A 143 19.52 0.92 -19.55
C ARG A 143 20.52 0.86 -18.40
N LEU A 144 20.22 0.11 -17.34
CA LEU A 144 21.11 -0.07 -16.19
C LEU A 144 22.02 -1.31 -16.31
N GLY A 145 21.79 -2.17 -17.32
CA GLY A 145 22.46 -3.47 -17.40
C GLY A 145 21.97 -4.41 -16.27
N ARG A 146 22.87 -5.24 -15.72
CA ARG A 146 22.53 -6.10 -14.57
C ARG A 146 22.43 -5.22 -13.32
N LEU A 147 21.31 -5.29 -12.62
CA LEU A 147 21.11 -4.55 -11.37
C LEU A 147 22.06 -5.06 -10.28
N THR A 148 22.59 -4.15 -9.48
CA THR A 148 23.54 -4.44 -8.42
C THR A 148 23.09 -3.91 -7.06
N TYR A 149 22.29 -2.82 -7.07
CA TYR A 149 21.87 -2.14 -5.84
C TYR A 149 20.58 -1.36 -6.05
N SER A 150 19.74 -1.31 -5.02
CA SER A 150 18.67 -0.31 -4.90
C SER A 150 18.58 0.23 -3.48
N ARG A 151 18.16 1.48 -3.35
CA ARG A 151 17.82 2.12 -2.10
C ARG A 151 16.54 2.90 -2.26
N VAL A 152 15.54 2.59 -1.44
CA VAL A 152 14.27 3.30 -1.41
C VAL A 152 14.01 3.79 0.01
N ARG A 153 13.83 5.11 0.16
CA ARG A 153 13.61 5.75 1.44
C ARG A 153 12.31 6.53 1.46
N LEU A 154 11.51 6.32 2.51
CA LEU A 154 10.32 7.11 2.82
C LEU A 154 10.19 7.25 4.33
N ALA A 155 10.17 8.47 4.84
CA ALA A 155 9.99 8.74 6.26
C ALA A 155 9.18 10.02 6.48
N HIS A 156 8.60 10.15 7.66
CA HIS A 156 7.91 11.35 8.14
C HIS A 156 8.13 11.51 9.66
N ASN A 157 7.55 12.54 10.25
CA ASN A 157 7.72 12.86 11.66
C ASN A 157 6.46 12.57 12.51
N GLY A 158 5.64 11.60 12.12
CA GLY A 158 4.35 11.33 12.78
C GLY A 158 4.44 11.09 14.28
N SER A 159 5.51 10.39 14.73
CA SER A 159 5.74 10.14 16.15
C SER A 159 6.30 11.35 16.90
N THR A 160 7.26 12.07 16.32
CA THR A 160 7.88 13.22 16.98
C THR A 160 7.02 14.48 16.94
N ALA A 161 6.16 14.62 15.95
CA ALA A 161 5.20 15.72 15.83
C ALA A 161 3.80 15.38 16.38
N ASP A 162 3.61 14.14 16.86
CA ASP A 162 2.42 13.66 17.55
C ASP A 162 1.10 13.80 16.76
N TRP A 163 1.18 13.70 15.42
CA TRP A 163 -0.01 13.74 14.58
C TRP A 163 -0.53 12.35 14.17
N LEU A 164 0.33 11.31 14.28
CA LEU A 164 -0.09 9.95 13.99
C LEU A 164 -0.95 9.41 15.16
N PRO A 165 -2.15 8.87 14.92
CA PRO A 165 -3.04 8.39 15.97
C PRO A 165 -2.41 7.30 16.84
N ALA A 166 -2.79 7.27 18.13
CA ALA A 166 -2.24 6.33 19.12
C ALA A 166 -2.35 4.85 18.72
N ARG A 167 -3.40 4.47 17.99
CA ARG A 167 -3.62 3.11 17.48
C ARG A 167 -2.53 2.61 16.54
N PHE A 168 -1.78 3.50 15.88
CA PHE A 168 -0.62 3.12 15.07
C PHE A 168 0.57 2.63 15.88
N TYR A 169 0.52 2.79 17.20
CA TYR A 169 1.53 2.31 18.14
C TYR A 169 1.05 1.11 18.97
N ASP A 170 -0.15 0.60 18.68
CA ASP A 170 -0.66 -0.62 19.32
C ASP A 170 -0.26 -1.83 18.47
N PRO A 171 0.67 -2.68 18.94
CA PRO A 171 1.11 -3.84 18.18
C PRO A 171 0.02 -4.90 18.00
N ALA A 172 -1.06 -4.86 18.79
CA ALA A 172 -2.19 -5.76 18.64
C ALA A 172 -3.07 -5.40 17.43
N GLU A 173 -3.06 -4.13 17.00
CA GLU A 173 -3.84 -3.65 15.84
C GLU A 173 -2.96 -3.40 14.62
N ALA A 174 -1.80 -2.75 14.82
CA ALA A 174 -0.94 -2.26 13.74
C ALA A 174 0.08 -3.28 13.22
N ILE A 175 0.18 -4.48 13.82
CA ILE A 175 1.16 -5.54 13.50
C ILE A 175 2.65 -5.12 13.55
N GLY A 176 2.94 -3.89 13.89
CA GLY A 176 4.25 -3.25 13.95
C GLY A 176 4.12 -1.75 13.88
N GLY A 177 5.23 -1.06 13.66
CA GLY A 177 5.28 0.40 13.55
C GLY A 177 5.58 0.89 12.13
N ALA A 178 6.63 1.72 12.01
CA ALA A 178 6.99 2.38 10.76
C ALA A 178 7.29 1.41 9.62
N PHE A 179 7.84 0.24 9.91
CA PHE A 179 8.14 -0.73 8.85
C PHE A 179 6.87 -1.40 8.33
N SER A 180 6.00 -1.83 9.21
CA SER A 180 4.74 -2.49 8.81
C SER A 180 3.76 -1.54 8.12
N ASP A 181 3.74 -0.26 8.51
CA ASP A 181 2.87 0.74 7.91
C ASP A 181 3.54 1.48 6.73
N LEU A 182 4.51 2.35 7.02
CA LEU A 182 5.06 3.29 6.02
C LEU A 182 6.00 2.60 5.03
N ALA A 183 6.83 1.64 5.50
CA ALA A 183 7.76 0.95 4.62
C ALA A 183 7.07 0.03 3.61
N ALA A 184 5.79 -0.26 3.73
CA ALA A 184 5.05 -0.95 2.68
C ALA A 184 5.32 -0.31 1.31
N HIS A 185 5.36 1.02 1.22
CA HIS A 185 5.68 1.75 -0.02
C HIS A 185 7.11 1.50 -0.53
N PRO A 186 8.18 1.71 0.24
CA PRO A 186 9.53 1.32 -0.16
C PRO A 186 9.69 -0.17 -0.48
N VAL A 187 8.97 -1.06 0.22
CA VAL A 187 9.04 -2.52 -0.02
C VAL A 187 8.57 -2.86 -1.42
N TYR A 188 7.33 -2.51 -1.80
CA TYR A 188 6.83 -2.87 -3.13
C TYR A 188 7.55 -2.13 -4.27
N LEU A 189 8.12 -0.94 -4.02
CA LEU A 189 9.00 -0.26 -4.99
C LEU A 189 10.34 -0.99 -5.13
N THR A 190 10.92 -1.48 -4.04
CA THR A 190 12.12 -2.33 -4.11
C THR A 190 11.85 -3.62 -4.88
N GLN A 191 10.68 -4.24 -4.66
CA GLN A 191 10.25 -5.42 -5.41
C GLN A 191 9.97 -5.12 -6.90
N LEU A 192 9.46 -3.94 -7.23
CA LEU A 192 9.36 -3.49 -8.63
C LEU A 192 10.73 -3.44 -9.31
N ILE A 193 11.77 -3.03 -8.57
CA ILE A 193 13.13 -2.83 -9.08
C ILE A 193 13.91 -4.15 -9.16
N LEU A 194 13.93 -4.91 -8.07
CA LEU A 194 14.83 -6.06 -7.91
C LEU A 194 14.12 -7.43 -8.03
N GLY A 195 12.80 -7.44 -8.22
CA GLY A 195 11.99 -8.65 -8.14
C GLY A 195 11.53 -8.97 -6.71
N GLU A 196 10.71 -10.01 -6.58
CA GLU A 196 10.00 -10.31 -5.33
C GLU A 196 10.78 -11.29 -4.43
N GLU A 197 11.79 -11.99 -4.96
CA GLU A 197 12.57 -12.97 -4.20
C GLU A 197 13.74 -12.32 -3.46
N ALA A 198 13.81 -12.58 -2.17
CA ALA A 198 14.95 -12.24 -1.32
C ALA A 198 15.65 -13.53 -0.84
N ALA A 199 16.93 -13.68 -1.18
CA ALA A 199 17.75 -14.80 -0.69
C ALA A 199 18.12 -14.61 0.78
N THR A 200 18.33 -13.35 1.21
CA THR A 200 18.56 -12.98 2.62
C THR A 200 17.81 -11.71 2.95
N VAL A 201 17.39 -11.60 4.21
CA VAL A 201 16.79 -10.40 4.79
C VAL A 201 17.49 -10.12 6.12
N THR A 202 17.94 -8.87 6.32
CA THR A 202 18.43 -8.39 7.61
C THR A 202 17.73 -7.09 7.97
N ALA A 203 17.49 -6.86 9.25
CA ALA A 203 16.73 -5.70 9.71
C ALA A 203 17.37 -5.07 10.97
N SER A 204 17.23 -3.76 11.08
CA SER A 204 17.54 -3.00 12.29
C SER A 204 16.37 -2.07 12.58
N PHE A 205 15.66 -2.35 13.67
CA PHE A 205 14.49 -1.61 14.13
C PHE A 205 14.80 -0.95 15.47
N THR A 206 14.36 0.30 15.65
CA THR A 206 14.49 1.01 16.91
C THR A 206 13.21 1.76 17.25
N ASP A 207 12.89 1.79 18.54
CA ASP A 207 11.82 2.62 19.12
C ASP A 207 12.46 3.86 19.78
N MET A 208 12.59 4.94 19.01
CA MET A 208 13.24 6.19 19.45
C MET A 208 12.32 7.03 20.33
N THR A 209 10.99 6.89 20.18
CA THR A 209 10.02 7.68 20.95
C THR A 209 9.42 6.93 22.14
N GLY A 210 9.75 5.64 22.32
CA GLY A 210 9.30 4.82 23.45
C GLY A 210 7.81 4.49 23.40
N ARG A 211 7.24 4.33 22.19
CA ARG A 211 5.79 4.07 21.99
C ARG A 211 5.43 2.60 21.86
N GLY A 212 6.42 1.70 21.95
CA GLY A 212 6.21 0.25 21.99
C GLY A 212 6.24 -0.44 20.62
N VAL A 213 6.41 0.30 19.53
CA VAL A 213 6.63 -0.21 18.18
C VAL A 213 7.85 0.49 17.57
N GLU A 214 8.43 -0.07 16.53
CA GLU A 214 9.53 0.58 15.84
C GLU A 214 9.06 1.84 15.12
N ASP A 215 9.80 2.93 15.29
CA ASP A 215 9.55 4.21 14.63
C ASP A 215 10.72 4.67 13.75
N ASN A 216 11.75 3.82 13.64
CA ASN A 216 12.90 4.00 12.77
C ASN A 216 13.45 2.64 12.37
N ALA A 217 13.54 2.38 11.06
CA ALA A 217 13.84 1.05 10.53
C ALA A 217 14.68 1.09 9.25
N VAL A 218 15.61 0.14 9.16
CA VAL A 218 16.36 -0.18 7.94
C VAL A 218 16.31 -1.68 7.71
N VAL A 219 15.94 -2.09 6.49
CA VAL A 219 15.99 -3.47 6.05
C VAL A 219 16.91 -3.58 4.85
N THR A 220 17.75 -4.61 4.85
CA THR A 220 18.62 -4.96 3.71
C THR A 220 18.22 -6.32 3.20
N ILE A 221 18.03 -6.44 1.89
CA ILE A 221 17.79 -7.71 1.20
C ILE A 221 18.93 -8.00 0.23
N THR A 222 19.18 -9.29 0.00
CA THR A 222 20.03 -9.74 -1.12
C THR A 222 19.18 -10.61 -2.02
N THR A 223 19.17 -10.34 -3.32
CA THR A 223 18.46 -11.18 -4.30
C THR A 223 19.24 -12.45 -4.63
N PRO A 224 18.64 -13.48 -5.25
CA PRO A 224 19.34 -14.72 -5.62
C PRO A 224 20.53 -14.50 -6.57
N ASP A 225 20.47 -13.47 -7.42
CA ASP A 225 21.53 -13.10 -8.35
C ASP A 225 22.56 -12.09 -7.77
N GLY A 226 22.41 -11.72 -6.49
CA GLY A 226 23.38 -10.98 -5.69
C GLY A 226 23.22 -9.47 -5.68
N ALA A 227 22.12 -8.91 -6.20
CA ALA A 227 21.81 -7.50 -6.01
C ALA A 227 21.41 -7.21 -4.56
N ILE A 228 21.71 -6.01 -4.07
CA ILE A 228 21.38 -5.57 -2.70
C ILE A 228 20.30 -4.51 -2.75
N GLY A 229 19.22 -4.71 -1.98
CA GLY A 229 18.18 -3.71 -1.74
C GLY A 229 18.27 -3.14 -0.32
N VAL A 230 18.17 -1.82 -0.17
CA VAL A 230 18.09 -1.12 1.11
C VAL A 230 16.75 -0.39 1.19
N ILE A 231 15.99 -0.69 2.23
CA ILE A 231 14.67 -0.12 2.50
C ILE A 231 14.78 0.67 3.79
N GLU A 232 14.50 1.98 3.74
CA GLU A 232 14.62 2.87 4.89
C GLU A 232 13.27 3.55 5.16
N THR A 233 12.89 3.60 6.43
CA THR A 233 11.65 4.25 6.86
C THR A 233 11.74 4.78 8.28
N GLY A 234 10.81 5.66 8.66
CA GLY A 234 10.69 6.13 10.03
C GLY A 234 9.57 7.15 10.22
N PHE A 235 9.11 7.24 11.47
CA PHE A 235 8.11 8.19 11.94
C PHE A 235 8.72 9.38 12.74
N VAL A 236 10.06 9.50 12.73
CA VAL A 236 10.78 10.42 13.63
C VAL A 236 11.50 11.56 12.91
N THR A 237 11.49 11.58 11.58
CA THR A 237 12.30 12.51 10.79
C THR A 237 11.45 13.59 10.13
N PRO A 238 11.53 14.85 10.53
CA PRO A 238 10.92 15.96 9.79
C PRO A 238 11.66 16.20 8.47
N ALA A 239 10.95 16.72 7.46
CA ALA A 239 11.53 17.10 6.17
C ALA A 239 12.38 15.99 5.52
N SER A 240 11.91 14.74 5.63
CA SER A 240 12.57 13.59 5.00
C SER A 240 11.98 13.38 3.60
N PRO A 241 12.68 13.76 2.52
CA PRO A 241 12.16 13.55 1.18
C PRO A 241 12.14 12.05 0.86
N PHE A 242 11.12 11.65 0.09
CA PHE A 242 11.11 10.36 -0.55
C PHE A 242 12.19 10.32 -1.63
N SER A 243 12.96 9.25 -1.67
CA SER A 243 14.04 9.09 -2.67
C SER A 243 14.20 7.65 -3.13
N ILE A 244 14.63 7.49 -4.38
CA ILE A 244 14.99 6.21 -4.99
C ILE A 244 16.39 6.33 -5.59
N GLU A 245 17.24 5.33 -5.34
CA GLU A 245 18.48 5.12 -6.05
C GLU A 245 18.54 3.68 -6.57
N VAL A 246 18.88 3.50 -7.84
CA VAL A 246 19.02 2.19 -8.48
C VAL A 246 20.33 2.16 -9.26
N GLN A 247 21.15 1.16 -9.00
CA GLN A 247 22.44 0.99 -9.67
C GLN A 247 22.51 -0.33 -10.43
N GLY A 248 23.13 -0.30 -11.56
CA GLY A 248 23.44 -1.46 -12.37
C GLY A 248 24.81 -1.36 -13.02
N THR A 249 25.20 -2.37 -13.77
CA THR A 249 26.53 -2.43 -14.41
C THR A 249 26.74 -1.42 -15.53
N ALA A 250 25.66 -0.80 -16.03
CA ALA A 250 25.71 0.17 -17.15
C ALA A 250 25.24 1.57 -16.75
N GLY A 251 24.63 1.76 -15.56
CA GLY A 251 24.15 3.08 -15.18
C GLY A 251 23.54 3.12 -13.77
N THR A 252 23.13 4.33 -13.38
CA THR A 252 22.49 4.64 -12.10
C THR A 252 21.30 5.55 -12.34
N VAL A 253 20.15 5.23 -11.74
CA VAL A 253 18.99 6.15 -11.64
C VAL A 253 18.95 6.74 -10.24
N GLN A 254 18.67 8.04 -10.14
CA GLN A 254 18.36 8.73 -8.90
C GLN A 254 17.06 9.51 -9.06
N TYR A 255 16.14 9.35 -8.11
CA TYR A 255 14.95 10.17 -7.97
C TYR A 255 14.94 10.88 -6.62
N ASP A 256 14.71 12.18 -6.62
CA ASP A 256 14.51 13.02 -5.45
C ASP A 256 13.12 13.67 -5.50
N ASP A 257 12.29 13.37 -4.52
CA ASP A 257 10.91 13.88 -4.48
C ASP A 257 10.83 15.36 -4.11
N ALA A 258 11.79 15.89 -3.37
CA ALA A 258 11.83 17.33 -3.03
C ALA A 258 12.09 18.19 -4.26
N GLU A 259 12.92 17.70 -5.18
CA GLU A 259 13.21 18.35 -6.46
C GLU A 259 12.25 17.93 -7.58
N LYS A 260 11.42 16.88 -7.37
CA LYS A 260 10.62 16.22 -8.41
C LYS A 260 11.46 15.87 -9.63
N ARG A 261 12.66 15.38 -9.41
CA ARG A 261 13.68 15.19 -10.42
C ARG A 261 14.16 13.75 -10.46
N MET A 262 14.18 13.16 -11.66
CA MET A 262 14.81 11.88 -11.93
C MET A 262 15.98 12.06 -12.90
N ARG A 263 17.10 11.39 -12.62
CA ARG A 263 18.30 11.44 -13.46
C ARG A 263 18.81 10.04 -13.74
N LEU A 264 19.36 9.84 -14.93
CA LEU A 264 20.12 8.66 -15.31
C LEU A 264 21.57 9.03 -15.56
N GLY A 265 22.48 8.38 -14.86
CA GLY A 265 23.92 8.46 -15.05
C GLY A 265 24.43 7.23 -15.79
N THR A 266 25.24 7.43 -16.82
CA THR A 266 25.95 6.39 -17.58
C THR A 266 27.40 6.78 -17.79
N ALA A 267 28.17 6.00 -18.52
CA ALA A 267 29.56 6.35 -18.89
C ALA A 267 29.63 7.67 -19.67
N ASP A 268 28.57 8.07 -20.37
CA ASP A 268 28.51 9.29 -21.19
C ASP A 268 28.10 10.53 -20.35
N GLY A 269 27.77 10.37 -19.07
CA GLY A 269 27.38 11.45 -18.16
C GLY A 269 25.98 11.29 -17.57
N TRP A 270 25.44 12.39 -17.05
CA TRP A 270 24.11 12.44 -16.43
C TRP A 270 23.12 13.16 -17.34
N GLU A 271 21.92 12.59 -17.46
CA GLU A 271 20.78 13.22 -18.12
C GLU A 271 19.56 13.26 -17.20
N ASP A 272 18.73 14.29 -17.33
CA ASP A 272 17.44 14.35 -16.68
C ASP A 272 16.42 13.51 -17.45
N LEU A 273 15.69 12.66 -16.72
CA LEU A 273 14.59 11.89 -17.30
C LEU A 273 13.28 12.64 -17.12
N PRO A 274 12.45 12.74 -18.15
CA PRO A 274 11.11 13.30 -18.00
C PRO A 274 10.26 12.40 -17.11
N LEU A 275 9.47 13.00 -16.24
CA LEU A 275 8.45 12.31 -15.47
C LEU A 275 7.13 12.40 -16.23
N PRO A 276 6.54 11.28 -16.66
CA PRO A 276 5.19 11.28 -17.22
C PRO A 276 4.18 11.71 -16.16
N ALA A 277 2.96 12.05 -16.58
CA ALA A 277 1.84 12.18 -15.66
C ALA A 277 1.60 10.87 -14.92
N ASP A 278 1.03 10.95 -13.73
CA ASP A 278 0.63 9.77 -12.97
C ASP A 278 -0.38 8.95 -13.79
N GLY A 279 -0.28 7.65 -13.68
CA GLY A 279 -1.27 6.71 -14.23
C GLY A 279 -2.55 6.70 -13.38
N PRO A 280 -3.55 5.87 -13.76
CA PRO A 280 -4.79 5.74 -13.00
C PRO A 280 -4.50 5.36 -11.54
N ALA A 281 -5.18 6.02 -10.59
CA ALA A 281 -5.06 5.69 -9.18
C ALA A 281 -5.53 4.24 -8.90
N PRO A 282 -5.07 3.56 -7.84
CA PRO A 282 -5.51 2.22 -7.53
C PRO A 282 -7.03 2.08 -7.40
N PHE A 283 -7.71 3.12 -6.89
CA PHE A 283 -9.16 3.13 -6.80
C PHE A 283 -9.82 3.13 -8.20
N ASP A 284 -9.31 3.94 -9.14
CA ASP A 284 -9.81 3.97 -10.52
C ASP A 284 -9.58 2.62 -11.22
N GLN A 285 -8.40 2.00 -10.98
CA GLN A 285 -8.08 0.65 -11.50
C GLN A 285 -9.04 -0.41 -10.95
N TRP A 286 -9.44 -0.30 -9.69
CA TRP A 286 -10.42 -1.18 -9.07
C TRP A 286 -11.82 -1.01 -9.68
N VAL A 287 -12.27 0.23 -9.86
CA VAL A 287 -13.56 0.53 -10.53
C VAL A 287 -13.56 -0.02 -11.95
N GLU A 288 -12.49 0.16 -12.70
CA GLU A 288 -12.35 -0.38 -14.05
C GLU A 288 -12.35 -1.91 -14.05
N ALA A 289 -11.68 -2.57 -13.10
CA ALA A 289 -11.68 -4.02 -12.96
C ALA A 289 -13.11 -4.56 -12.71
N ILE A 290 -13.90 -3.90 -11.89
CA ILE A 290 -15.31 -4.25 -11.66
C ILE A 290 -16.13 -4.11 -12.98
N ARG A 291 -15.92 -3.00 -13.69
CA ARG A 291 -16.68 -2.69 -14.93
C ARG A 291 -16.34 -3.63 -16.08
N THR A 292 -15.08 -4.03 -16.18
CA THR A 292 -14.60 -4.89 -17.28
C THR A 292 -14.62 -6.37 -16.96
N GLY A 293 -14.66 -6.73 -15.68
CA GLY A 293 -14.47 -8.10 -15.20
C GLY A 293 -13.04 -8.61 -15.35
N VAL A 294 -12.06 -7.75 -15.64
CA VAL A 294 -10.65 -8.12 -15.74
C VAL A 294 -10.04 -8.16 -14.33
N PRO A 295 -9.51 -9.31 -13.87
CA PRO A 295 -8.96 -9.44 -12.53
C PRO A 295 -7.73 -8.58 -12.31
N THR A 296 -7.53 -8.09 -11.08
CA THR A 296 -6.35 -7.36 -10.64
C THR A 296 -5.23 -8.29 -10.13
N SER A 297 -4.99 -9.40 -10.84
CA SER A 297 -4.10 -10.49 -10.39
C SER A 297 -2.66 -10.03 -10.12
N GLU A 298 -2.12 -9.10 -10.91
CA GLU A 298 -0.79 -8.54 -10.66
C GLU A 298 -0.75 -7.73 -9.35
N ASN A 299 -1.81 -6.97 -9.04
CA ASN A 299 -1.90 -6.22 -7.79
C ASN A 299 -1.92 -7.16 -6.58
N LEU A 300 -2.69 -8.26 -6.65
CA LEU A 300 -2.77 -9.25 -5.57
C LEU A 300 -1.46 -10.01 -5.38
N ALA A 301 -0.78 -10.38 -6.47
CA ALA A 301 0.54 -11.00 -6.39
C ALA A 301 1.55 -10.08 -5.70
N ARG A 302 1.57 -8.79 -6.06
CA ARG A 302 2.41 -7.77 -5.40
C ARG A 302 2.05 -7.55 -3.95
N ALA A 303 0.76 -7.54 -3.62
CA ALA A 303 0.29 -7.41 -2.23
C ALA A 303 0.75 -8.60 -1.37
N ARG A 304 0.69 -9.81 -1.93
CA ARG A 304 1.20 -11.02 -1.27
C ARG A 304 2.73 -10.97 -1.08
N ALA A 305 3.47 -10.55 -2.09
CA ALA A 305 4.92 -10.39 -2.01
C ALA A 305 5.32 -9.32 -0.98
N LEU A 306 4.56 -8.22 -0.91
CA LEU A 306 4.71 -7.18 0.11
C LEU A 306 4.55 -7.78 1.52
N THR A 307 3.48 -8.54 1.77
CA THR A 307 3.28 -9.24 3.05
C THR A 307 4.44 -10.19 3.36
N ALA A 308 4.92 -10.96 2.38
CA ALA A 308 6.03 -11.90 2.56
C ALA A 308 7.31 -11.21 3.05
N LEU A 309 7.69 -10.10 2.40
CA LEU A 309 8.90 -9.37 2.79
C LEU A 309 8.73 -8.65 4.13
N THR A 310 7.53 -8.14 4.43
CA THR A 310 7.24 -7.53 5.74
C THR A 310 7.38 -8.54 6.88
N ILE A 311 6.83 -9.75 6.72
CA ILE A 311 6.99 -10.85 7.70
C ILE A 311 8.46 -11.22 7.88
N ALA A 312 9.20 -11.37 6.78
CA ALA A 312 10.62 -11.73 6.83
C ALA A 312 11.46 -10.66 7.54
N ALA A 313 11.19 -9.38 7.29
CA ALA A 313 11.87 -8.26 7.93
C ALA A 313 11.56 -8.18 9.43
N ASN A 314 10.28 -8.30 9.82
CA ASN A 314 9.88 -8.35 11.24
C ASN A 314 10.53 -9.53 11.98
N SER A 315 10.62 -10.69 11.32
CA SER A 315 11.31 -11.86 11.89
C SER A 315 12.81 -11.61 12.05
N ALA A 316 13.45 -11.01 11.06
CA ALA A 316 14.89 -10.69 11.09
C ALA A 316 15.26 -9.63 12.14
N ALA A 317 14.36 -8.69 12.43
CA ALA A 317 14.57 -7.66 13.45
C ALA A 317 14.51 -8.22 14.89
N ASN A 318 13.83 -9.36 15.07
CA ASN A 318 13.66 -10.04 16.37
C ASN A 318 14.65 -11.20 16.58
N ALA A 319 15.53 -11.48 15.62
CA ALA A 319 16.52 -12.55 15.68
C ALA A 319 17.86 -12.08 16.29
#